data_b8546b55b4042880373e39e89e6992b9
#
_entry.id   b8546b55b4042880373e39e89e6992b9
#
_cell.length_a   1.000
_cell.length_b   1.000
_cell.length_c   1.000
_cell.angle_alpha   90.00
_cell.angle_beta   90.00
_cell.angle_gamma   90.00
#
_symmetry.space_group_name_H-M   'P 1'
#
loop_
_entity.id
_entity.type
_entity.pdbx_description
1 polymer ?
#
loop_
_entity_poly.entity_id
_entity_poly.type
_entity_poly.pdbx_seq_one_letter_code
_entity_poly.pdbx_strand_id
1 'polypeptide(L)'
;MKLAFEDQFNDKSIDESKWGFKKEIVKLADGKASIEVISGGKSTIWRSGGLDCKFKQAYGYFEASIQMVQTKGHGVGFGISGSSIETKFPSASLGFSCAGADNVSPYLHVSELLGNQKLVPKENPIKMEGGVSYKRFNTYGLLVTPKTYLWYVNTRQVFRVERPTVSGPLQLKFSHGTAEGGVLRGFPNPALGPEPLVIDWVKIWK
;
A
#
# COMPACT_ATOMS: atom_id res chain seq x y z
N MET A 1 19.78 -10.76 5.70
CA MET A 1 19.46 -9.73 4.69
C MET A 1 20.19 -8.45 5.07
N LYS A 2 20.66 -7.68 4.06
CA LYS A 2 21.37 -6.39 4.24
C LYS A 2 20.37 -5.25 3.95
N LEU A 3 20.34 -4.23 4.82
CA LEU A 3 19.53 -3.02 4.59
C LEU A 3 20.01 -2.33 3.30
N ALA A 4 19.09 -2.04 2.40
CA ALA A 4 19.34 -1.48 1.09
C ALA A 4 18.75 -0.08 0.90
N PHE A 5 17.64 0.21 1.60
CA PHE A 5 16.96 1.51 1.60
C PHE A 5 16.28 1.73 2.94
N GLU A 6 16.30 2.97 3.41
CA GLU A 6 15.59 3.40 4.61
C GLU A 6 15.13 4.85 4.48
N ASP A 7 13.95 5.14 5.01
CA ASP A 7 13.48 6.48 5.25
C ASP A 7 12.67 6.54 6.55
N GLN A 8 13.07 7.43 7.46
CA GLN A 8 12.44 7.69 8.74
C GLN A 8 11.59 8.96 8.71
N PHE A 9 11.51 9.62 7.55
CA PHE A 9 10.79 10.89 7.35
C PHE A 9 11.15 12.02 8.33
N ASN A 10 12.40 12.02 8.83
CA ASN A 10 12.89 13.01 9.80
C ASN A 10 13.38 14.32 9.17
N ASP A 11 13.35 14.44 7.85
CA ASP A 11 13.75 15.63 7.12
C ASP A 11 12.70 16.76 7.24
N LYS A 12 13.03 17.96 6.76
CA LYS A 12 12.09 19.10 6.73
C LYS A 12 11.02 18.98 5.64
N SER A 13 11.26 18.14 4.64
CA SER A 13 10.36 17.87 3.51
C SER A 13 10.57 16.46 2.99
N ILE A 14 9.61 15.94 2.26
CA ILE A 14 9.77 14.66 1.56
C ILE A 14 10.93 14.76 0.58
N ASP A 15 11.87 13.83 0.66
CA ASP A 15 13.04 13.76 -0.22
C ASP A 15 12.61 13.32 -1.63
N GLU A 16 12.59 14.27 -2.56
CA GLU A 16 12.20 14.02 -3.94
C GLU A 16 13.22 13.14 -4.71
N SER A 17 14.43 12.92 -4.19
CA SER A 17 15.36 11.95 -4.76
C SER A 17 14.95 10.51 -4.45
N LYS A 18 14.32 10.29 -3.30
CA LYS A 18 13.83 8.98 -2.84
C LYS A 18 12.40 8.68 -3.28
N TRP A 19 11.55 9.72 -3.41
CA TRP A 19 10.12 9.58 -3.57
C TRP A 19 9.54 10.33 -4.77
N GLY A 20 8.53 9.73 -5.41
CA GLY A 20 7.64 10.38 -6.36
C GLY A 20 6.26 10.58 -5.71
N PHE A 21 5.73 11.81 -5.77
CA PHE A 21 4.45 12.16 -5.14
C PHE A 21 3.87 13.48 -5.68
N LYS A 22 2.64 13.78 -5.30
CA LYS A 22 2.01 15.09 -5.54
C LYS A 22 2.05 15.93 -4.26
N LYS A 23 2.64 17.11 -4.30
CA LYS A 23 2.87 17.99 -3.13
C LYS A 23 1.59 18.44 -2.42
N GLU A 24 0.49 18.55 -3.17
CA GLU A 24 -0.80 18.90 -2.60
C GLU A 24 -1.46 17.76 -1.80
N ILE A 25 -1.02 16.52 -2.02
CA ILE A 25 -1.62 15.31 -1.43
C ILE A 25 -0.74 14.71 -0.33
N VAL A 26 0.59 14.74 -0.52
CA VAL A 26 1.53 14.16 0.43
C VAL A 26 2.16 15.26 1.27
N LYS A 27 2.10 15.10 2.59
CA LYS A 27 2.67 16.03 3.56
C LYS A 27 3.64 15.33 4.48
N LEU A 28 4.56 16.09 5.04
CA LEU A 28 5.47 15.66 6.08
C LEU A 28 5.22 16.51 7.32
N ALA A 29 4.92 15.86 8.44
CA ALA A 29 4.75 16.50 9.72
C ALA A 29 5.14 15.53 10.85
N ASP A 30 5.78 16.04 11.90
CA ASP A 30 6.17 15.29 13.09
C ASP A 30 6.92 13.98 12.80
N GLY A 31 7.84 14.02 11.83
CA GLY A 31 8.62 12.84 11.43
C GLY A 31 7.81 11.75 10.74
N LYS A 32 6.68 12.10 10.09
CA LYS A 32 5.81 11.15 9.41
C LYS A 32 5.34 11.69 8.07
N ALA A 33 5.30 10.83 7.07
CA ALA A 33 4.64 11.15 5.81
C ALA A 33 3.15 10.83 5.90
N SER A 34 2.30 11.71 5.40
CA SER A 34 0.86 11.50 5.30
C SER A 34 0.37 11.64 3.86
N ILE A 35 -0.54 10.76 3.46
CA ILE A 35 -1.20 10.83 2.15
C ILE A 35 -2.66 11.15 2.41
N GLU A 36 -3.07 12.35 1.98
CA GLU A 36 -4.41 12.85 2.17
C GLU A 36 -5.29 12.58 0.95
N VAL A 37 -6.59 12.54 1.15
CA VAL A 37 -7.58 12.65 0.09
C VAL A 37 -8.24 14.01 0.21
N ILE A 38 -8.17 14.81 -0.83
CA ILE A 38 -8.63 16.20 -0.82
C ILE A 38 -9.97 16.30 -1.55
N SER A 39 -10.97 16.88 -0.89
CA SER A 39 -12.25 17.19 -1.54
C SER A 39 -12.06 18.16 -2.70
N GLY A 40 -12.68 17.87 -3.83
CA GLY A 40 -12.69 18.74 -5.01
C GLY A 40 -13.53 20.02 -4.88
N GLY A 41 -13.95 20.39 -3.67
CA GLY A 41 -14.82 21.56 -3.42
C GLY A 41 -16.28 21.27 -3.76
N LYS A 42 -16.91 22.06 -4.65
CA LYS A 42 -18.31 21.85 -5.09
C LYS A 42 -18.50 20.59 -5.96
N SER A 43 -17.42 19.92 -6.34
CA SER A 43 -17.43 18.69 -7.12
C SER A 43 -17.41 17.50 -6.18
N THR A 44 -18.12 16.43 -6.51
CA THR A 44 -18.04 15.12 -5.88
C THR A 44 -16.69 14.42 -6.16
N ILE A 45 -15.83 15.04 -6.94
CA ILE A 45 -14.51 14.48 -7.33
C ILE A 45 -13.51 14.70 -6.19
N TRP A 46 -13.05 13.62 -5.63
CA TRP A 46 -11.97 13.60 -4.65
C TRP A 46 -10.62 13.43 -5.34
N ARG A 47 -9.62 14.18 -4.90
CA ARG A 47 -8.24 13.98 -5.36
C ARG A 47 -7.58 12.93 -4.49
N SER A 48 -7.12 11.89 -5.13
CA SER A 48 -6.37 10.80 -4.54
C SER A 48 -4.90 10.83 -5.00
N GLY A 49 -4.05 10.13 -4.28
CA GLY A 49 -2.63 10.06 -4.65
C GLY A 49 -1.87 8.96 -3.96
N GLY A 50 -0.56 9.01 -4.10
CA GLY A 50 0.34 8.04 -3.55
C GLY A 50 1.73 8.60 -3.30
N LEU A 51 2.55 7.76 -2.70
CA LEU A 51 3.96 7.95 -2.46
C LEU A 51 4.70 6.76 -3.05
N ASP A 52 5.45 7.00 -4.11
CA ASP A 52 6.14 5.96 -4.89
C ASP A 52 7.64 5.99 -4.60
N CYS A 53 8.19 4.89 -4.06
CA CYS A 53 9.61 4.79 -3.82
C CYS A 53 10.39 4.73 -5.14
N LYS A 54 11.41 5.57 -5.32
CA LYS A 54 12.25 5.55 -6.51
C LYS A 54 13.31 4.44 -6.48
N PHE A 55 13.64 3.94 -5.29
CA PHE A 55 14.48 2.76 -5.15
C PHE A 55 13.75 1.51 -5.65
N LYS A 56 14.47 0.67 -6.41
CA LYS A 56 13.93 -0.56 -7.00
C LYS A 56 14.89 -1.71 -6.81
N GLN A 57 14.35 -2.91 -6.58
CA GLN A 57 15.14 -4.15 -6.56
C GLN A 57 14.28 -5.34 -6.98
N ALA A 58 14.92 -6.43 -7.44
CA ALA A 58 14.19 -7.61 -7.94
C ALA A 58 13.54 -8.44 -6.84
N TYR A 59 14.23 -8.63 -5.72
CA TYR A 59 13.79 -9.45 -4.59
C TYR A 59 14.18 -8.78 -3.28
N GLY A 60 13.59 -9.23 -2.16
CA GLY A 60 13.94 -8.76 -0.84
C GLY A 60 12.75 -8.62 0.08
N TYR A 61 12.98 -8.01 1.22
CA TYR A 61 11.96 -7.73 2.22
C TYR A 61 11.66 -6.23 2.24
N PHE A 62 10.40 -5.89 2.05
CA PHE A 62 9.87 -4.53 2.02
C PHE A 62 8.97 -4.37 3.22
N GLU A 63 9.24 -3.40 4.07
CA GLU A 63 8.47 -3.19 5.31
C GLU A 63 8.22 -1.71 5.56
N ALA A 64 7.08 -1.41 6.15
CA ALA A 64 6.75 -0.06 6.59
C ALA A 64 5.90 -0.09 7.85
N SER A 65 6.07 0.92 8.70
CA SER A 65 5.19 1.23 9.83
C SER A 65 4.11 2.19 9.37
N ILE A 66 2.85 1.75 9.43
CA ILE A 66 1.73 2.45 8.81
C ILE A 66 0.53 2.46 9.75
N GLN A 67 -0.10 3.64 9.87
CA GLN A 67 -1.44 3.78 10.40
C GLN A 67 -2.40 3.89 9.21
N MET A 68 -3.22 2.86 9.01
CA MET A 68 -4.17 2.81 7.90
C MET A 68 -5.46 3.55 8.20
N VAL A 69 -6.17 3.97 7.15
CA VAL A 69 -7.46 4.67 7.23
C VAL A 69 -8.61 3.69 7.46
N GLN A 70 -9.55 4.05 8.33
CA GLN A 70 -10.74 3.23 8.63
C GLN A 70 -12.04 3.78 8.07
N THR A 71 -12.05 5.03 7.65
CA THR A 71 -13.29 5.71 7.24
C THR A 71 -13.90 5.09 5.98
N LYS A 72 -15.20 4.84 6.00
CA LYS A 72 -15.96 4.38 4.82
C LYS A 72 -15.68 5.25 3.60
N GLY A 73 -15.59 4.63 2.44
CA GLY A 73 -15.36 5.31 1.17
C GLY A 73 -13.89 5.62 0.88
N HIS A 74 -12.98 5.31 1.81
CA HIS A 74 -11.54 5.41 1.60
C HIS A 74 -10.94 4.04 1.29
N GLY A 75 -9.99 4.03 0.36
CA GLY A 75 -9.16 2.88 0.03
C GLY A 75 -7.70 3.22 0.17
N VAL A 76 -6.98 2.45 0.97
CA VAL A 76 -5.55 2.60 1.16
C VAL A 76 -4.81 1.35 0.78
N GLY A 77 -3.60 1.50 0.27
CA GLY A 77 -2.73 0.40 -0.10
C GLY A 77 -1.27 0.65 0.28
N PHE A 78 -0.63 -0.41 0.71
CA PHE A 78 0.81 -0.56 0.81
C PHE A 78 1.21 -1.77 0.01
N GLY A 79 2.09 -1.63 -0.97
CA GLY A 79 2.47 -2.74 -1.81
C GLY A 79 3.67 -2.48 -2.68
N ILE A 80 4.00 -3.46 -3.48
CA ILE A 80 5.04 -3.38 -4.49
C ILE A 80 4.46 -3.68 -5.87
N SER A 81 4.99 -3.02 -6.87
CA SER A 81 4.63 -3.25 -8.27
C SER A 81 5.86 -3.60 -9.09
N GLY A 82 5.68 -4.42 -10.09
CA GLY A 82 6.71 -4.84 -11.04
C GLY A 82 6.07 -5.27 -12.36
N SER A 83 6.83 -5.98 -13.18
CA SER A 83 6.34 -6.61 -14.39
C SER A 83 5.72 -7.97 -14.09
N SER A 84 4.76 -8.42 -14.87
CA SER A 84 4.27 -9.79 -14.81
C SER A 84 5.21 -10.74 -15.57
N ILE A 85 5.45 -11.91 -14.99
CA ILE A 85 6.23 -13.00 -15.66
C ILE A 85 5.39 -13.68 -16.75
N GLU A 86 4.08 -13.75 -16.54
CA GLU A 86 3.16 -14.59 -17.35
C GLU A 86 2.54 -13.84 -18.52
N THR A 87 2.60 -12.51 -18.51
CA THR A 87 1.93 -11.69 -19.52
C THR A 87 2.89 -10.70 -20.16
N LYS A 88 2.65 -10.38 -21.45
CA LYS A 88 3.36 -9.31 -22.17
C LYS A 88 3.04 -7.91 -21.59
N PHE A 89 2.20 -7.82 -20.56
CA PHE A 89 1.76 -6.57 -19.95
C PHE A 89 2.50 -6.28 -18.67
N PRO A 90 2.92 -5.02 -18.52
CA PRO A 90 3.98 -4.68 -17.57
C PRO A 90 3.49 -4.35 -16.15
N SER A 91 2.32 -4.80 -15.71
CA SER A 91 1.90 -4.44 -14.36
C SER A 91 1.40 -5.62 -13.54
N ALA A 92 2.17 -5.96 -12.53
CA ALA A 92 1.71 -6.83 -11.46
C ALA A 92 2.01 -6.18 -10.12
N SER A 93 1.14 -6.36 -9.15
CA SER A 93 1.32 -5.78 -7.81
C SER A 93 0.87 -6.74 -6.72
N LEU A 94 1.53 -6.68 -5.59
CA LEU A 94 1.16 -7.40 -4.38
C LEU A 94 1.32 -6.51 -3.16
N GLY A 95 0.50 -6.74 -2.14
CA GLY A 95 0.55 -5.90 -0.96
C GLY A 95 -0.60 -6.10 -0.01
N PHE A 96 -0.91 -5.04 0.71
CA PHE A 96 -2.05 -4.94 1.62
C PHE A 96 -2.98 -3.83 1.17
N SER A 97 -4.28 -4.07 1.26
CA SER A 97 -5.29 -3.05 1.04
C SER A 97 -6.28 -3.02 2.20
N CYS A 98 -6.71 -1.82 2.55
CA CYS A 98 -7.82 -1.60 3.46
C CYS A 98 -8.88 -0.77 2.73
N ALA A 99 -10.11 -1.26 2.72
CA ALA A 99 -11.24 -0.62 2.08
C ALA A 99 -12.31 -0.31 3.14
N GLY A 100 -12.09 0.78 3.84
CA GLY A 100 -13.06 1.48 4.68
C GLY A 100 -13.98 0.63 5.55
N ALA A 101 -13.47 -0.32 6.28
CA ALA A 101 -14.04 -1.00 7.45
C ALA A 101 -13.11 -2.14 7.87
N ASP A 102 -13.07 -2.42 9.08
CA ASP A 102 -12.57 -3.54 9.92
C ASP A 102 -11.54 -4.56 9.35
N ASN A 103 -11.14 -4.52 8.07
CA ASN A 103 -10.31 -5.56 7.48
C ASN A 103 -9.21 -5.02 6.57
N VAL A 104 -7.97 -5.28 6.92
CA VAL A 104 -6.84 -5.22 6.00
C VAL A 104 -6.70 -6.56 5.30
N SER A 105 -6.66 -6.56 3.99
CA SER A 105 -6.53 -7.78 3.19
C SER A 105 -5.21 -7.80 2.44
N PRO A 106 -4.46 -8.91 2.45
CA PRO A 106 -3.38 -9.11 1.51
C PRO A 106 -3.96 -9.23 0.09
N TYR A 107 -3.23 -8.76 -0.89
CA TYR A 107 -3.61 -8.93 -2.29
C TYR A 107 -2.41 -9.29 -3.17
N LEU A 108 -2.72 -10.03 -4.21
CA LEU A 108 -1.89 -10.20 -5.38
C LEU A 108 -2.76 -9.86 -6.59
N HIS A 109 -2.32 -8.90 -7.38
CA HIS A 109 -3.02 -8.44 -8.58
C HIS A 109 -2.09 -8.55 -9.78
N VAL A 110 -2.55 -9.26 -10.81
CA VAL A 110 -1.89 -9.35 -12.10
C VAL A 110 -2.81 -8.73 -13.14
N SER A 111 -2.35 -7.67 -13.81
CA SER A 111 -3.09 -7.07 -14.92
C SER A 111 -2.90 -7.89 -16.18
N GLU A 112 -3.98 -8.43 -16.71
CA GLU A 112 -4.07 -8.97 -18.04
C GLU A 112 -4.83 -8.02 -18.97
N LEU A 113 -4.55 -8.06 -20.28
CA LEU A 113 -5.18 -7.17 -21.28
C LEU A 113 -6.69 -7.37 -21.41
N LEU A 114 -7.22 -8.50 -20.99
CA LEU A 114 -8.61 -8.89 -21.15
C LEU A 114 -9.37 -9.08 -19.83
N GLY A 115 -8.78 -8.75 -18.71
CA GLY A 115 -9.44 -8.84 -17.41
C GLY A 115 -8.48 -8.72 -16.26
N ASN A 116 -8.90 -8.00 -15.24
CA ASN A 116 -8.20 -7.95 -13.97
C ASN A 116 -8.42 -9.27 -13.23
N GLN A 117 -7.50 -10.21 -13.36
CA GLN A 117 -7.50 -11.37 -12.48
C GLN A 117 -6.96 -10.96 -11.12
N LYS A 118 -7.88 -10.76 -10.21
CA LYS A 118 -7.56 -10.58 -8.79
C LYS A 118 -7.35 -11.96 -8.19
N LEU A 119 -6.10 -12.42 -8.16
CA LEU A 119 -5.72 -13.58 -7.35
C LEU A 119 -5.74 -13.19 -5.87
N VAL A 120 -6.95 -12.99 -5.36
CA VAL A 120 -7.17 -12.90 -3.92
C VAL A 120 -7.47 -14.32 -3.46
N PRO A 121 -6.95 -14.74 -2.31
CA PRO A 121 -7.47 -15.95 -1.68
C PRO A 121 -9.00 -15.83 -1.60
N LYS A 122 -9.72 -16.82 -2.09
CA LYS A 122 -11.19 -16.88 -1.98
C LYS A 122 -11.66 -16.93 -0.52
N GLU A 123 -10.75 -17.04 0.40
CA GLU A 123 -11.04 -17.22 1.82
C GLU A 123 -10.81 -15.90 2.53
N ASN A 124 -11.88 -15.41 3.09
CA ASN A 124 -12.06 -14.34 4.09
C ASN A 124 -10.91 -13.33 4.24
N PRO A 125 -11.26 -12.04 4.29
CA PRO A 125 -10.30 -11.04 4.74
C PRO A 125 -9.69 -11.54 6.04
N ILE A 126 -8.36 -11.46 6.17
CA ILE A 126 -7.68 -11.87 7.39
C ILE A 126 -8.27 -11.02 8.50
N LYS A 127 -9.10 -11.64 9.34
CA LYS A 127 -9.46 -11.03 10.60
C LYS A 127 -8.17 -10.86 11.35
N MET A 128 -7.80 -9.62 11.56
CA MET A 128 -6.60 -9.25 12.28
C MET A 128 -6.83 -9.60 13.76
N GLU A 129 -6.73 -10.90 14.07
CA GLU A 129 -6.78 -11.39 15.44
C GLU A 129 -5.57 -10.87 16.20
N GLY A 130 -5.75 -10.55 17.48
CA GLY A 130 -4.66 -10.17 18.36
C GLY A 130 -4.38 -8.68 18.50
N GLY A 131 -5.40 -7.82 18.38
CA GLY A 131 -5.27 -6.41 18.80
C GLY A 131 -4.61 -5.50 17.79
N VAL A 132 -4.57 -5.89 16.52
CA VAL A 132 -4.18 -4.97 15.45
C VAL A 132 -5.29 -3.94 15.29
N SER A 133 -5.05 -2.75 15.82
CA SER A 133 -5.95 -1.62 15.67
C SER A 133 -5.43 -0.74 14.53
N TYR A 134 -6.27 -0.43 13.55
CA TYR A 134 -5.93 0.52 12.49
C TYR A 134 -5.64 1.92 13.02
N LYS A 135 -6.14 2.25 14.21
CA LYS A 135 -5.85 3.52 14.91
C LYS A 135 -4.42 3.59 15.44
N ARG A 136 -3.65 2.52 15.31
CA ARG A 136 -2.24 2.44 15.73
C ARG A 136 -1.36 2.14 14.54
N PHE A 137 -0.10 2.49 14.67
CA PHE A 137 0.92 2.02 13.74
C PHE A 137 1.09 0.52 13.86
N ASN A 138 1.10 -0.13 12.72
CA ASN A 138 1.44 -1.54 12.59
C ASN A 138 2.52 -1.68 11.52
N THR A 139 3.38 -2.69 11.66
CA THR A 139 4.33 -3.02 10.60
C THR A 139 3.69 -3.95 9.59
N TYR A 140 3.81 -3.60 8.33
CA TYR A 140 3.37 -4.41 7.19
C TYR A 140 4.58 -4.78 6.37
N GLY A 141 4.81 -6.07 6.15
CA GLY A 141 5.98 -6.60 5.47
C GLY A 141 5.64 -7.49 4.29
N LEU A 142 6.44 -7.40 3.24
CA LEU A 142 6.35 -8.21 2.03
C LEU A 142 7.72 -8.83 1.74
N LEU A 143 7.86 -10.14 1.91
CA LEU A 143 9.06 -10.86 1.47
C LEU A 143 8.82 -11.43 0.07
N VAL A 144 9.65 -11.01 -0.87
CA VAL A 144 9.61 -11.44 -2.26
C VAL A 144 10.88 -12.21 -2.58
N THR A 145 10.69 -13.48 -2.97
CA THR A 145 11.76 -14.36 -3.44
C THR A 145 11.44 -14.88 -4.85
N PRO A 146 12.39 -15.53 -5.55
CA PRO A 146 12.09 -16.18 -6.83
C PRO A 146 11.05 -17.29 -6.75
N LYS A 147 10.75 -17.81 -5.55
CA LYS A 147 9.88 -18.99 -5.38
C LYS A 147 8.62 -18.70 -4.58
N THR A 148 8.62 -17.69 -3.72
CA THR A 148 7.52 -17.43 -2.78
C THR A 148 7.34 -15.96 -2.50
N TYR A 149 6.10 -15.57 -2.20
CA TYR A 149 5.75 -14.30 -1.59
C TYR A 149 5.18 -14.56 -0.21
N LEU A 150 5.60 -13.77 0.77
CA LEU A 150 5.11 -13.86 2.14
C LEU A 150 4.67 -12.47 2.62
N TRP A 151 3.51 -12.42 3.25
CA TRP A 151 2.96 -11.21 3.88
C TRP A 151 3.08 -11.31 5.38
N TYR A 152 3.51 -10.22 5.99
CA TYR A 152 3.68 -10.11 7.44
C TYR A 152 2.94 -8.92 8.00
N VAL A 153 2.34 -9.07 9.19
CA VAL A 153 1.81 -7.97 9.99
C VAL A 153 2.39 -8.11 11.39
N ASN A 154 3.02 -7.06 11.90
CA ASN A 154 3.70 -7.05 13.20
C ASN A 154 4.58 -8.29 13.39
N THR A 155 5.42 -8.57 12.39
CA THR A 155 6.35 -9.71 12.34
C THR A 155 5.70 -11.10 12.17
N ARG A 156 4.37 -11.21 12.29
CA ARG A 156 3.66 -12.47 12.09
C ARG A 156 3.35 -12.68 10.61
N GLN A 157 3.72 -13.82 10.06
CA GLN A 157 3.30 -14.21 8.72
C GLN A 157 1.80 -14.43 8.68
N VAL A 158 1.12 -13.73 7.76
CA VAL A 158 -0.35 -13.76 7.61
C VAL A 158 -0.80 -14.40 6.30
N PHE A 159 0.06 -14.41 5.29
CA PHE A 159 -0.27 -15.00 4.00
C PHE A 159 0.98 -15.48 3.25
N ARG A 160 0.81 -16.46 2.35
CA ARG A 160 1.87 -17.04 1.51
C ARG A 160 1.32 -17.40 0.14
N VAL A 161 2.11 -17.13 -0.89
CA VAL A 161 1.89 -17.61 -2.27
C VAL A 161 3.16 -18.29 -2.77
N GLU A 162 3.00 -19.48 -3.30
CA GLU A 162 4.02 -20.19 -4.05
C GLU A 162 3.73 -20.03 -5.55
N ARG A 163 4.73 -19.87 -6.38
CA ARG A 163 4.67 -19.48 -7.79
C ARG A 163 4.54 -17.97 -7.99
N PRO A 164 5.68 -17.27 -7.93
CA PRO A 164 5.72 -15.84 -8.17
C PRO A 164 5.36 -15.50 -9.61
N THR A 165 4.43 -14.57 -9.77
CA THR A 165 3.98 -14.03 -11.05
C THR A 165 4.53 -12.64 -11.33
N VAL A 166 5.20 -12.04 -10.35
CA VAL A 166 5.76 -10.69 -10.44
C VAL A 166 7.27 -10.77 -10.58
N SER A 167 7.82 -10.06 -11.54
CA SER A 167 9.26 -10.00 -11.79
C SER A 167 9.75 -8.57 -12.02
N GLY A 168 11.04 -8.46 -12.21
CA GLY A 168 11.71 -7.21 -12.61
C GLY A 168 12.04 -6.34 -11.45
N PRO A 169 12.49 -5.10 -11.68
CA PRO A 169 12.72 -4.19 -10.58
C PRO A 169 11.40 -3.80 -9.91
N LEU A 170 11.21 -4.27 -8.68
CA LEU A 170 10.04 -4.03 -7.85
C LEU A 170 10.13 -2.64 -7.22
N GLN A 171 9.04 -1.90 -7.27
CA GLN A 171 8.88 -0.57 -6.72
C GLN A 171 7.86 -0.57 -5.58
N LEU A 172 8.26 -0.09 -4.41
CA LEU A 172 7.36 0.11 -3.28
C LEU A 172 6.43 1.29 -3.53
N LYS A 173 5.15 1.13 -3.17
CA LYS A 173 4.12 2.14 -3.34
C LYS A 173 3.15 2.18 -2.18
N PHE A 174 2.75 3.40 -1.85
CA PHE A 174 1.61 3.68 -0.98
C PHE A 174 0.54 4.38 -1.80
N SER A 175 -0.71 4.10 -1.51
CA SER A 175 -1.83 4.76 -2.18
C SER A 175 -2.95 5.07 -1.19
N HIS A 176 -3.59 6.22 -1.40
CA HIS A 176 -4.80 6.59 -0.70
C HIS A 176 -5.76 7.18 -1.72
N GLY A 177 -6.95 6.63 -1.79
CA GLY A 177 -7.97 7.04 -2.74
C GLY A 177 -9.37 6.87 -2.19
N THR A 178 -10.33 7.35 -2.96
CA THR A 178 -11.75 7.10 -2.76
C THR A 178 -12.24 6.26 -3.93
N ALA A 179 -13.13 5.33 -3.71
CA ALA A 179 -13.76 4.60 -4.78
C ALA A 179 -15.19 5.10 -5.00
N GLU A 180 -15.40 5.68 -6.15
CA GLU A 180 -16.72 5.76 -6.74
C GLU A 180 -17.06 4.38 -7.31
N GLY A 181 -18.04 3.71 -6.72
CA GLY A 181 -18.66 2.52 -7.29
C GLY A 181 -17.75 1.29 -7.43
N GLY A 182 -17.77 0.38 -6.51
CA GLY A 182 -17.04 -0.87 -6.60
C GLY A 182 -16.90 -1.55 -5.24
N VAL A 183 -15.71 -2.00 -4.91
CA VAL A 183 -15.40 -2.74 -3.68
C VAL A 183 -15.51 -1.86 -2.43
N LEU A 184 -15.36 -0.55 -2.57
CA LEU A 184 -15.42 0.42 -1.46
C LEU A 184 -16.86 0.93 -1.32
N ARG A 185 -17.64 0.28 -0.50
CA ARG A 185 -19.05 0.63 -0.29
C ARG A 185 -19.20 1.97 0.41
N GLY A 186 -19.57 3.01 -0.33
CA GLY A 186 -19.98 4.31 0.18
C GLY A 186 -19.06 5.45 -0.23
N PHE A 187 -19.62 6.66 -0.31
CA PHE A 187 -18.85 7.86 -0.49
C PHE A 187 -18.18 8.27 0.82
N PRO A 188 -16.99 8.90 0.78
CA PRO A 188 -16.42 9.53 1.95
C PRO A 188 -17.42 10.53 2.53
N ASN A 189 -17.62 10.49 3.83
CA ASN A 189 -18.43 11.49 4.50
C ASN A 189 -17.58 12.76 4.71
N PRO A 190 -17.84 13.85 4.01
CA PRO A 190 -17.05 15.07 4.16
C PRO A 190 -17.14 15.69 5.56
N ALA A 191 -18.17 15.33 6.35
CA ALA A 191 -18.32 15.79 7.72
C ALA A 191 -17.35 15.12 8.70
N LEU A 192 -16.74 14.00 8.34
CA LEU A 192 -15.77 13.29 9.21
C LEU A 192 -14.34 13.81 9.09
N GLY A 193 -14.09 14.75 8.19
CA GLY A 193 -12.76 15.26 7.92
C GLY A 193 -11.88 14.27 7.14
N PRO A 194 -10.71 14.72 6.68
CA PRO A 194 -9.74 13.85 6.04
C PRO A 194 -9.06 12.97 7.09
N GLU A 195 -9.15 11.66 6.93
CA GLU A 195 -8.34 10.71 7.69
C GLU A 195 -7.17 10.30 6.79
N PRO A 196 -5.93 10.74 7.04
CA PRO A 196 -4.80 10.43 6.19
C PRO A 196 -4.30 9.01 6.39
N LEU A 197 -3.74 8.41 5.35
CA LEU A 197 -2.80 7.30 5.51
C LEU A 197 -1.50 7.86 6.05
N VAL A 198 -1.03 7.40 7.21
CA VAL A 198 0.19 7.90 7.85
C VAL A 198 1.28 6.85 7.84
N ILE A 199 2.49 7.24 7.42
CA ILE A 199 3.67 6.38 7.31
C ILE A 199 4.73 6.94 8.25
N ASP A 200 5.18 6.11 9.19
CA ASP A 200 6.19 6.45 10.19
C ASP A 200 7.60 6.20 9.64
N TRP A 201 7.85 5.04 9.07
CA TRP A 201 9.10 4.70 8.42
C TRP A 201 8.94 3.63 7.35
N VAL A 202 9.95 3.53 6.49
CA VAL A 202 10.08 2.51 5.44
C VAL A 202 11.47 1.91 5.48
N LYS A 203 11.57 0.58 5.34
CA LYS A 203 12.82 -0.16 5.22
C LYS A 203 12.73 -1.22 4.12
N ILE A 204 13.82 -1.39 3.38
CA ILE A 204 13.93 -2.40 2.33
C ILE A 204 15.27 -3.12 2.48
N TRP A 205 15.25 -4.43 2.51
CA TRP A 205 16.43 -5.29 2.61
C TRP A 205 16.61 -6.17 1.38
N LYS A 206 17.89 -6.44 1.07
CA LYS A 206 18.31 -7.46 0.08
C LYS A 206 18.68 -8.75 0.76
#